data_cbefca134fdd8ea724340c8344cd36a3
#
_entry.id   cbefca134fdd8ea724340c8344cd36a3
#
_cell.length_a   1.000
_cell.length_b   1.000
_cell.length_c   1.000
_cell.angle_alpha   90.00
_cell.angle_beta   90.00
_cell.angle_gamma   90.00
#
_symmetry.space_group_name_H-M   'P 1'
#
loop_
_entity.id
_entity.type
_entity.pdbx_description
1 polymer ?
#
loop_
_entity_poly.entity_id
_entity_poly.type
_entity_poly.pdbx_seq_one_letter_code
_entity_poly.pdbx_strand_id
1 'polypeptide(L)'
;SDVTFDFSQGDRLIVHQQHAEPWKVTVVDTGLNTMTGGRIKRIAPYVNNETFMLTYGDGVSDVPMDKVLAFHKSHGKICTMTAVKPEGRFGILDLKGDCIASFREKSKQDVGYINGGYMIVEPEIFKYIAGDETTFEREPLETIANEGQLMAYKYNGFWQCMDTLRDKEKLES
;
A
#
# COMPACT_ATOMS: atom_id res chain seq x y z
N SER A 1 -5.34 20.61 -13.79
CA SER A 1 -5.30 22.00 -13.30
C SER A 1 -4.02 22.66 -13.75
N ASP A 2 -4.11 23.91 -14.27
CA ASP A 2 -2.94 24.70 -14.62
C ASP A 2 -2.48 25.48 -13.40
N VAL A 3 -1.19 25.35 -13.06
CA VAL A 3 -0.63 25.97 -11.86
C VAL A 3 0.68 26.69 -12.18
N THR A 4 0.94 27.78 -11.47
CA THR A 4 2.23 28.48 -11.46
C THR A 4 2.80 28.44 -10.05
N PHE A 5 4.04 27.99 -9.94
CA PHE A 5 4.84 28.11 -8.71
C PHE A 5 5.69 29.37 -8.82
N ASP A 6 5.45 30.34 -7.94
CA ASP A 6 6.24 31.58 -7.87
C ASP A 6 7.17 31.53 -6.66
N PHE A 7 8.42 31.27 -6.91
CA PHE A 7 9.47 31.24 -5.89
C PHE A 7 10.10 32.61 -5.60
N SER A 8 9.70 33.65 -6.34
CA SER A 8 10.25 35.02 -6.16
C SER A 8 9.68 35.74 -4.95
N GLN A 9 8.51 35.32 -4.45
CA GLN A 9 7.79 35.96 -3.35
C GLN A 9 7.37 34.97 -2.25
N GLY A 10 8.18 33.93 -2.00
CA GLY A 10 7.96 32.98 -0.91
C GLY A 10 6.96 31.87 -1.23
N ASP A 11 7.33 30.94 -2.10
CA ASP A 11 6.66 29.66 -2.37
C ASP A 11 5.14 29.77 -2.63
N ARG A 12 4.75 30.73 -3.45
CA ARG A 12 3.33 30.97 -3.78
C ARG A 12 2.88 30.04 -4.89
N LEU A 13 1.80 29.29 -4.65
CA LEU A 13 1.08 28.51 -5.66
C LEU A 13 -0.11 29.33 -6.20
N ILE A 14 -0.17 29.52 -7.52
CA ILE A 14 -1.30 30.13 -8.20
C ILE A 14 -1.99 29.05 -9.03
N VAL A 15 -3.27 28.79 -8.77
CA VAL A 15 -4.10 27.85 -9.52
C VAL A 15 -4.92 28.65 -10.54
N HIS A 16 -4.69 28.42 -11.83
CA HIS A 16 -5.38 29.14 -12.92
C HIS A 16 -6.70 28.50 -13.32
N GLN A 17 -6.73 27.14 -13.35
CA GLN A 17 -7.95 26.37 -13.62
C GLN A 17 -8.01 25.16 -12.68
N GLN A 18 -9.18 24.92 -12.12
CA GLN A 18 -9.39 23.82 -11.19
C GLN A 18 -10.50 22.91 -11.71
N HIS A 19 -10.11 21.73 -12.20
CA HIS A 19 -10.99 20.62 -12.56
C HIS A 19 -10.76 19.40 -11.67
N ALA A 20 -10.07 19.59 -10.52
CA ALA A 20 -9.73 18.51 -9.60
C ALA A 20 -10.86 18.25 -8.61
N GLU A 21 -10.99 17.01 -8.21
CA GLU A 21 -11.79 16.63 -7.05
C GLU A 21 -11.33 17.40 -5.80
N PRO A 22 -12.22 17.62 -4.80
CA PRO A 22 -11.91 18.43 -3.61
C PRO A 22 -11.01 17.69 -2.62
N TRP A 23 -9.92 17.10 -3.10
CA TRP A 23 -8.96 16.38 -2.29
C TRP A 23 -7.92 17.29 -1.67
N LYS A 24 -7.53 16.97 -0.44
CA LYS A 24 -6.35 17.53 0.20
C LYS A 24 -5.18 16.58 -0.06
N VAL A 25 -4.21 17.02 -0.83
CA VAL A 25 -3.01 16.24 -1.17
C VAL A 25 -1.80 16.83 -0.47
N THR A 26 -1.05 15.98 0.22
CA THR A 26 0.25 16.33 0.83
C THR A 26 1.33 15.50 0.14
N VAL A 27 2.32 16.18 -0.43
CA VAL A 27 3.50 15.55 -1.02
C VAL A 27 4.64 15.69 -0.02
N VAL A 28 5.26 14.57 0.35
CA VAL A 28 6.34 14.53 1.34
C VAL A 28 7.61 14.03 0.67
N ASP A 29 8.69 14.80 0.78
CA ASP A 29 10.02 14.31 0.41
C ASP A 29 10.49 13.28 1.45
N THR A 30 10.49 12.03 1.05
CA THR A 30 10.93 10.90 1.90
C THR A 30 12.39 10.48 1.65
N GLY A 31 13.14 11.24 0.84
CA GLY A 31 14.55 10.98 0.53
C GLY A 31 14.75 9.97 -0.60
N LEU A 32 15.78 10.19 -1.42
CA LEU A 32 16.04 9.40 -2.62
C LEU A 32 16.36 7.92 -2.31
N ASN A 33 17.19 7.68 -1.30
CA ASN A 33 17.70 6.34 -0.96
C ASN A 33 16.89 5.63 0.15
N THR A 34 15.79 6.21 0.60
CA THR A 34 14.96 5.64 1.66
C THR A 34 14.16 4.46 1.11
N MET A 35 14.20 3.32 1.83
CA MET A 35 13.43 2.12 1.49
C MET A 35 11.93 2.29 1.84
N THR A 36 11.09 1.36 1.39
CA THR A 36 9.63 1.44 1.51
C THR A 36 9.16 1.65 2.96
N GLY A 37 9.71 0.92 3.92
CA GLY A 37 9.40 1.10 5.34
C GLY A 37 9.83 2.47 5.87
N GLY A 38 11.03 2.92 5.53
CA GLY A 38 11.50 4.24 5.93
C GLY A 38 10.58 5.37 5.41
N ARG A 39 10.10 5.26 4.16
CA ARG A 39 9.13 6.21 3.59
C ARG A 39 7.83 6.23 4.38
N ILE A 40 7.30 5.06 4.72
CA ILE A 40 6.11 4.94 5.57
C ILE A 40 6.37 5.57 6.95
N LYS A 41 7.52 5.33 7.57
CA LYS A 41 7.87 5.93 8.86
C LYS A 41 7.92 7.45 8.81
N ARG A 42 8.45 8.03 7.72
CA ARG A 42 8.56 9.49 7.55
C ARG A 42 7.22 10.19 7.39
N ILE A 43 6.17 9.49 6.94
CA ILE A 43 4.83 10.06 6.83
C ILE A 43 4.01 9.95 8.13
N ALA A 44 4.52 9.31 9.18
CA ALA A 44 3.81 9.14 10.45
C ALA A 44 3.22 10.45 11.04
N PRO A 45 3.89 11.62 10.98
CA PRO A 45 3.33 12.88 11.46
C PRO A 45 2.07 13.34 10.71
N TYR A 46 1.84 12.84 9.49
CA TYR A 46 0.69 13.20 8.64
C TYR A 46 -0.51 12.28 8.83
N VAL A 47 -0.35 11.16 9.54
CA VAL A 47 -1.40 10.15 9.76
C VAL A 47 -2.19 10.40 11.05
N ASN A 48 -1.78 11.38 11.87
CA ASN A 48 -2.46 11.79 13.11
C ASN A 48 -2.73 10.66 14.11
N ASN A 49 -1.91 9.61 14.10
CA ASN A 49 -2.10 8.42 14.93
C ASN A 49 -3.48 7.75 14.75
N GLU A 50 -3.99 7.77 13.52
CA GLU A 50 -5.26 7.15 13.13
C GLU A 50 -5.01 5.95 12.20
N THR A 51 -6.01 5.06 12.08
CA THR A 51 -6.03 4.00 11.05
C THR A 51 -5.91 4.65 9.67
N PHE A 52 -5.03 4.15 8.82
CA PHE A 52 -4.82 4.70 7.48
C PHE A 52 -4.82 3.63 6.40
N MET A 53 -5.08 4.07 5.17
CA MET A 53 -5.00 3.24 3.98
C MET A 53 -3.62 3.45 3.32
N LEU A 54 -3.00 2.34 2.92
CA LEU A 54 -1.71 2.32 2.24
C LEU A 54 -1.87 1.60 0.91
N THR A 55 -1.32 2.18 -0.16
CA THR A 55 -1.26 1.52 -1.47
C THR A 55 0.06 1.78 -2.18
N TYR A 56 0.40 0.89 -3.11
CA TYR A 56 1.45 1.13 -4.10
C TYR A 56 0.89 1.91 -5.28
N GLY A 57 1.76 2.67 -5.98
CA GLY A 57 1.35 3.55 -7.07
C GLY A 57 1.14 2.88 -8.42
N ASP A 58 1.47 1.59 -8.54
CA ASP A 58 1.48 0.79 -9.77
C ASP A 58 0.39 -0.29 -9.84
N GLY A 59 -0.42 -0.43 -8.79
CA GLY A 59 -1.55 -1.36 -8.74
C GLY A 59 -2.89 -0.69 -8.99
N VAL A 60 -3.70 -1.27 -9.87
CA VAL A 60 -5.08 -0.83 -10.15
C VAL A 60 -6.04 -1.96 -9.78
N SER A 61 -7.10 -1.64 -9.03
CA SER A 61 -8.10 -2.62 -8.59
C SER A 61 -9.45 -1.95 -8.34
N ASP A 62 -10.52 -2.71 -8.47
CA ASP A 62 -11.88 -2.33 -8.06
C ASP A 62 -12.24 -2.89 -6.67
N VAL A 63 -11.22 -3.20 -5.84
CA VAL A 63 -11.43 -3.70 -4.48
C VAL A 63 -12.31 -2.75 -3.66
N PRO A 64 -13.39 -3.24 -3.03
CA PRO A 64 -14.31 -2.39 -2.26
C PRO A 64 -13.69 -2.03 -0.91
N MET A 65 -13.01 -0.88 -0.83
CA MET A 65 -12.27 -0.46 0.36
C MET A 65 -13.14 -0.27 1.61
N ASP A 66 -14.41 0.02 1.46
CA ASP A 66 -15.40 0.04 2.55
C ASP A 66 -15.55 -1.34 3.21
N LYS A 67 -15.58 -2.41 2.42
CA LYS A 67 -15.64 -3.80 2.91
C LYS A 67 -14.31 -4.22 3.53
N VAL A 68 -13.18 -3.81 2.94
CA VAL A 68 -11.85 -4.06 3.53
C VAL A 68 -11.74 -3.38 4.90
N LEU A 69 -12.23 -2.15 5.03
CA LEU A 69 -12.26 -1.42 6.30
C LEU A 69 -13.18 -2.08 7.34
N ALA A 70 -14.35 -2.54 6.92
CA ALA A 70 -15.26 -3.27 7.81
C ALA A 70 -14.62 -4.57 8.31
N PHE A 71 -13.95 -5.32 7.42
CA PHE A 71 -13.19 -6.52 7.78
C PHE A 71 -12.06 -6.20 8.75
N HIS A 72 -11.27 -5.16 8.48
CA HIS A 72 -10.19 -4.70 9.36
C HIS A 72 -10.68 -4.41 10.77
N LYS A 73 -11.75 -3.62 10.89
CA LYS A 73 -12.38 -3.30 12.19
C LYS A 73 -12.90 -4.53 12.93
N SER A 74 -13.34 -5.57 12.20
CA SER A 74 -13.91 -6.78 12.82
C SER A 74 -12.88 -7.63 13.55
N HIS A 75 -11.61 -7.62 13.14
CA HIS A 75 -10.57 -8.43 13.77
C HIS A 75 -9.63 -7.66 14.70
N GLY A 76 -9.54 -6.31 14.59
CA GLY A 76 -8.74 -5.46 15.47
C GLY A 76 -7.24 -5.76 15.46
N LYS A 77 -6.69 -6.22 14.32
CA LYS A 77 -5.25 -6.47 14.13
C LYS A 77 -4.56 -5.28 13.51
N ILE A 78 -3.22 -5.28 13.53
CA ILE A 78 -2.39 -4.14 13.07
C ILE A 78 -2.55 -3.88 11.57
N CYS A 79 -2.65 -4.92 10.75
CA CYS A 79 -2.71 -4.75 9.29
C CYS A 79 -3.69 -5.71 8.63
N THR A 80 -4.47 -5.18 7.68
CA THR A 80 -5.21 -5.96 6.69
C THR A 80 -4.58 -5.72 5.33
N MET A 81 -4.21 -6.79 4.63
CA MET A 81 -3.68 -6.77 3.28
C MET A 81 -4.68 -7.39 2.32
N THR A 82 -4.94 -6.74 1.19
CA THR A 82 -5.72 -7.33 0.11
C THR A 82 -4.91 -8.45 -0.54
N ALA A 83 -5.47 -9.65 -0.54
CA ALA A 83 -4.86 -10.85 -1.11
C ALA A 83 -5.55 -11.20 -2.43
N VAL A 84 -4.81 -11.16 -3.54
CA VAL A 84 -5.33 -11.40 -4.90
C VAL A 84 -4.66 -12.62 -5.53
N LYS A 85 -5.31 -13.20 -6.55
CA LYS A 85 -4.77 -14.31 -7.36
C LYS A 85 -4.54 -13.83 -8.79
N PRO A 86 -3.43 -13.16 -9.08
CA PRO A 86 -3.15 -12.73 -10.45
C PRO A 86 -2.72 -13.92 -11.31
N GLU A 87 -2.97 -13.82 -12.59
CA GLU A 87 -2.36 -14.69 -13.57
C GLU A 87 -0.86 -14.33 -13.69
N GLY A 88 0.07 -15.13 -13.10
CA GLY A 88 1.50 -14.97 -13.33
C GLY A 88 2.44 -14.78 -12.14
N ARG A 89 3.23 -13.79 -11.92
CA ARG A 89 4.58 -13.75 -11.35
C ARG A 89 4.73 -12.97 -10.04
N PHE A 90 4.09 -13.34 -8.91
CA PHE A 90 4.18 -12.49 -7.70
C PHE A 90 4.43 -13.30 -6.40
N GLY A 91 4.80 -12.64 -5.31
CA GLY A 91 5.04 -13.24 -4.00
C GLY A 91 3.81 -13.93 -3.41
N ILE A 92 4.00 -14.89 -2.53
CA ILE A 92 2.96 -15.78 -2.01
C ILE A 92 2.64 -15.45 -0.57
N LEU A 93 1.35 -15.53 -0.26
CA LEU A 93 0.81 -15.49 1.10
C LEU A 93 0.41 -16.90 1.52
N ASP A 94 1.06 -17.45 2.53
CA ASP A 94 0.59 -18.67 3.18
C ASP A 94 -0.48 -18.30 4.19
N LEU A 95 -1.70 -18.81 3.98
CA LEU A 95 -2.87 -18.47 4.77
C LEU A 95 -3.26 -19.60 5.72
N LYS A 96 -3.54 -19.24 6.97
CA LYS A 96 -4.19 -20.12 7.95
C LYS A 96 -5.55 -19.52 8.30
N GLY A 97 -6.60 -19.96 7.58
CA GLY A 97 -7.88 -19.24 7.54
C GLY A 97 -7.72 -17.90 6.83
N ASP A 98 -8.03 -16.80 7.52
CA ASP A 98 -7.83 -15.42 7.03
C ASP A 98 -6.58 -14.75 7.64
N CYS A 99 -5.84 -15.47 8.48
CA CYS A 99 -4.56 -15.00 9.01
C CYS A 99 -3.44 -15.28 8.03
N ILE A 100 -2.56 -14.29 7.78
CA ILE A 100 -1.34 -14.48 7.01
C ILE A 100 -0.29 -15.07 7.96
N ALA A 101 0.02 -16.34 7.77
CA ALA A 101 0.99 -17.05 8.59
C ALA A 101 2.43 -16.83 8.12
N SER A 102 2.65 -16.63 6.82
CA SER A 102 3.95 -16.25 6.28
C SER A 102 3.79 -15.44 4.99
N PHE A 103 4.81 -14.62 4.71
CA PHE A 103 4.94 -13.85 3.48
C PHE A 103 6.30 -14.18 2.86
N ARG A 104 6.34 -14.60 1.61
CA ARG A 104 7.57 -14.92 0.89
C ARG A 104 7.50 -14.56 -0.59
N GLU A 105 8.64 -14.26 -1.18
CA GLU A 105 8.75 -14.04 -2.61
C GLU A 105 8.59 -15.35 -3.40
N LYS A 106 7.96 -15.30 -4.56
CA LYS A 106 7.52 -16.45 -5.36
C LYS A 106 8.67 -17.25 -5.94
N SER A 107 8.60 -18.59 -5.84
CA SER A 107 9.31 -19.51 -6.71
C SER A 107 8.46 -19.86 -7.96
N LYS A 108 9.08 -20.32 -9.05
CA LYS A 108 8.42 -20.56 -10.35
C LYS A 108 7.26 -21.59 -10.34
N GLN A 109 6.98 -22.24 -9.21
CA GLN A 109 6.01 -23.35 -9.10
C GLN A 109 4.80 -23.01 -8.20
N ASP A 110 4.74 -21.82 -7.63
CA ASP A 110 3.76 -21.45 -6.64
C ASP A 110 2.50 -20.82 -7.28
N VAL A 111 1.35 -21.41 -7.02
CA VAL A 111 0.02 -20.86 -7.36
C VAL A 111 -0.67 -20.49 -6.05
N GLY A 112 -0.67 -19.21 -5.69
CA GLY A 112 -1.21 -18.74 -4.41
C GLY A 112 -1.72 -17.30 -4.45
N TYR A 113 -2.17 -16.82 -3.28
CA TYR A 113 -2.46 -15.41 -3.10
C TYR A 113 -1.17 -14.59 -3.03
N ILE A 114 -1.23 -13.37 -3.55
CA ILE A 114 -0.15 -12.39 -3.45
C ILE A 114 -0.64 -11.11 -2.78
N ASN A 115 0.30 -10.26 -2.36
CA ASN A 115 0.03 -8.92 -1.92
C ASN A 115 -0.56 -8.09 -3.07
N GLY A 116 -1.83 -7.68 -2.95
CA GLY A 116 -2.52 -6.85 -3.93
C GLY A 116 -2.21 -5.36 -3.83
N GLY A 117 -1.37 -4.95 -2.86
CA GLY A 117 -0.91 -3.57 -2.74
C GLY A 117 -1.89 -2.60 -2.07
N TYR A 118 -3.06 -3.06 -1.64
CA TYR A 118 -4.04 -2.26 -0.89
C TYR A 118 -4.12 -2.77 0.54
N MET A 119 -3.85 -1.90 1.51
CA MET A 119 -3.78 -2.26 2.92
C MET A 119 -4.52 -1.26 3.79
N ILE A 120 -5.02 -1.73 4.93
CA ILE A 120 -5.48 -0.90 6.03
C ILE A 120 -4.57 -1.17 7.21
N VAL A 121 -4.04 -0.13 7.81
CA VAL A 121 -2.91 -0.21 8.74
C VAL A 121 -3.19 0.64 9.97
N GLU A 122 -2.95 0.07 11.14
CA GLU A 122 -2.98 0.78 12.40
C GLU A 122 -1.64 1.48 12.69
N PRO A 123 -1.64 2.61 13.41
CA PRO A 123 -0.42 3.37 13.73
C PRO A 123 0.65 2.57 14.48
N GLU A 124 0.28 1.48 15.13
CA GLU A 124 1.21 0.56 15.78
C GLU A 124 2.31 0.04 14.84
N ILE A 125 2.06 0.01 13.54
CA ILE A 125 3.00 -0.43 12.51
C ILE A 125 4.33 0.35 12.56
N PHE A 126 4.29 1.63 12.95
CA PHE A 126 5.49 2.46 13.02
C PHE A 126 6.54 1.96 14.03
N LYS A 127 6.12 1.14 15.02
CA LYS A 127 7.01 0.51 16.00
C LYS A 127 7.87 -0.61 15.39
N TYR A 128 7.41 -1.20 14.29
CA TYR A 128 8.07 -2.28 13.57
C TYR A 128 9.03 -1.80 12.48
N ILE A 129 9.07 -0.49 12.24
CA ILE A 129 9.94 0.11 11.23
C ILE A 129 11.14 0.75 11.92
N ALA A 130 12.34 0.15 11.77
CA ALA A 130 13.56 0.61 12.44
C ALA A 130 14.00 1.99 11.90
N GLY A 131 14.05 2.19 10.59
CA GLY A 131 14.54 3.43 9.97
C GLY A 131 14.49 3.40 8.45
N ASP A 132 15.30 4.27 7.84
CA ASP A 132 15.31 4.51 6.40
C ASP A 132 15.70 3.29 5.56
N GLU A 133 16.53 2.39 6.09
CA GLU A 133 16.99 1.16 5.42
C GLU A 133 15.96 0.02 5.50
N THR A 134 14.82 0.22 6.17
CA THR A 134 13.81 -0.81 6.36
C THR A 134 12.97 -1.00 5.10
N THR A 135 12.95 -2.22 4.57
CA THR A 135 12.02 -2.64 3.53
C THR A 135 10.72 -3.12 4.19
N PHE A 136 9.61 -2.45 3.94
CA PHE A 136 8.32 -2.71 4.59
C PHE A 136 7.82 -4.14 4.39
N GLU A 137 8.02 -4.67 3.20
CA GLU A 137 7.59 -6.00 2.74
C GLU A 137 8.38 -7.15 3.38
N ARG A 138 9.46 -6.84 4.09
CA ARG A 138 10.32 -7.81 4.80
C ARG A 138 10.04 -7.79 6.30
N GLU A 139 11.03 -7.34 7.08
CA GLU A 139 11.00 -7.41 8.55
C GLU A 139 9.69 -6.92 9.17
N PRO A 140 9.12 -5.74 8.83
CA PRO A 140 7.87 -5.29 9.43
C PRO A 140 6.69 -6.22 9.16
N LEU A 141 6.43 -6.56 7.89
CA LEU A 141 5.30 -7.44 7.54
C LEU A 141 5.52 -8.88 8.00
N GLU A 142 6.74 -9.40 7.94
CA GLU A 142 7.08 -10.73 8.44
C GLU A 142 6.88 -10.82 9.95
N THR A 143 7.29 -9.80 10.71
CA THR A 143 7.15 -9.78 12.16
C THR A 143 5.68 -9.76 12.57
N ILE A 144 4.87 -8.84 12.02
CA ILE A 144 3.44 -8.79 12.36
C ILE A 144 2.68 -10.02 11.86
N ALA A 145 3.13 -10.67 10.78
CA ALA A 145 2.57 -11.97 10.35
C ALA A 145 2.84 -13.06 11.36
N ASN A 146 4.08 -13.18 11.85
CA ASN A 146 4.49 -14.16 12.87
C ASN A 146 3.76 -13.94 14.21
N GLU A 147 3.44 -12.69 14.54
CA GLU A 147 2.66 -12.31 15.73
C GLU A 147 1.14 -12.47 15.54
N GLY A 148 0.68 -12.93 14.38
CA GLY A 148 -0.75 -13.05 14.06
C GLY A 148 -1.49 -11.71 13.96
N GLN A 149 -0.76 -10.64 13.62
CA GLN A 149 -1.27 -9.28 13.49
C GLN A 149 -1.47 -8.84 12.03
N LEU A 150 -1.22 -9.71 11.05
CA LEU A 150 -1.43 -9.49 9.64
C LEU A 150 -2.57 -10.37 9.12
N MET A 151 -3.64 -9.75 8.60
CA MET A 151 -4.82 -10.43 8.08
C MET A 151 -4.94 -10.25 6.57
N ALA A 152 -5.48 -11.25 5.89
CA ALA A 152 -5.72 -11.23 4.46
C ALA A 152 -7.20 -11.02 4.15
N TYR A 153 -7.52 -9.92 3.42
CA TYR A 153 -8.81 -9.78 2.76
C TYR A 153 -8.71 -10.39 1.36
N LYS A 154 -9.29 -11.57 1.17
CA LYS A 154 -9.27 -12.30 -0.11
C LYS A 154 -10.18 -11.62 -1.12
N TYR A 155 -9.60 -11.20 -2.25
CA TYR A 155 -10.31 -10.53 -3.31
C TYR A 155 -10.13 -11.27 -4.65
N ASN A 156 -11.25 -11.49 -5.36
CA ASN A 156 -11.28 -12.24 -6.62
C ASN A 156 -11.81 -11.38 -7.81
N GLY A 157 -11.95 -10.07 -7.62
CA GLY A 157 -12.33 -9.14 -8.67
C GLY A 157 -11.14 -8.64 -9.48
N PHE A 158 -11.29 -7.50 -10.15
CA PHE A 158 -10.26 -6.95 -11.00
C PHE A 158 -9.05 -6.47 -10.19
N TRP A 159 -7.87 -6.91 -10.59
CA TRP A 159 -6.58 -6.43 -10.12
C TRP A 159 -5.53 -6.56 -11.22
N GLN A 160 -4.78 -5.50 -11.47
CA GLN A 160 -3.68 -5.46 -12.44
C GLN A 160 -2.58 -4.54 -11.91
N CYS A 161 -1.33 -4.97 -11.94
CA CYS A 161 -0.17 -4.09 -11.79
C CYS A 161 0.27 -3.54 -13.14
N MET A 162 1.02 -2.44 -13.11
CA MET A 162 1.57 -1.77 -14.28
C MET A 162 3.11 -1.72 -14.21
N ASP A 163 3.74 -2.92 -14.22
CA ASP A 163 5.20 -3.05 -14.15
C ASP A 163 5.86 -3.03 -15.52
N THR A 164 5.12 -3.36 -16.57
CA THR A 164 5.61 -3.48 -17.93
C THR A 164 4.73 -2.73 -18.93
N LEU A 165 5.27 -2.42 -20.12
CA LEU A 165 4.49 -1.83 -21.21
C LEU A 165 3.26 -2.68 -21.58
N ARG A 166 3.39 -4.01 -21.53
CA ARG A 166 2.28 -4.95 -21.77
C ARG A 166 1.17 -4.81 -20.72
N ASP A 167 1.52 -4.55 -19.46
CA ASP A 167 0.53 -4.34 -18.40
C ASP A 167 -0.21 -3.03 -18.60
N LYS A 168 0.50 -1.97 -19.04
CA LYS A 168 -0.14 -0.70 -19.44
C LYS A 168 -1.13 -0.91 -20.58
N GLU A 169 -0.76 -1.61 -21.66
CA GLU A 169 -1.64 -1.93 -22.81
C GLU A 169 -2.90 -2.68 -22.37
N LYS A 170 -2.78 -3.62 -21.41
CA LYS A 170 -3.93 -4.32 -20.84
C LYS A 170 -4.87 -3.41 -20.04
N LEU A 171 -4.35 -2.37 -19.40
CA LEU A 171 -5.16 -1.42 -18.64
C LEU A 171 -5.86 -0.40 -19.53
N GLU A 172 -5.34 -0.18 -20.75
CA GLU A 172 -5.91 0.74 -21.75
C GLU A 172 -6.94 0.07 -22.68
N SER A 173 -7.06 -1.26 -22.67
CA SER A 173 -7.99 -2.05 -23.51
C SER A 173 -9.34 -2.27 -22.82
#